data_3feca8f9f55cc3ee979f28d2bde2c684
#
_entry.id   3feca8f9f55cc3ee979f28d2bde2c684
#
_cell.length_a   1.000
_cell.length_b   1.000
_cell.length_c   1.000
_cell.angle_alpha   90.00
_cell.angle_beta   90.00
_cell.angle_gamma   90.00
#
_symmetry.space_group_name_H-M   'P 1'
#
loop_
_entity.id
_entity.type
_entity.pdbx_description
1 polymer ?
#
loop_
_entity_poly.entity_id
_entity_poly.type
_entity_poly.pdbx_seq_one_letter_code
_entity_poly.pdbx_strand_id
1 'polypeptide(L)'
;MVAQYTRDNAKIAVIVNGVAYEGWLQSEVDRNLEALCGTFSIPISLVPGKPPAIKRQDSVQIKIGDTVVLTGYVLAAEPFYRRGDCGMRITGRSRAGDLVRCSAIYKGGQWRSAKIDRIIKDIVQPFGLDVKVDTDIGAVVQDFKLGHGESALDAVARAARLRGVLVTSDDAGRVLLTKAGTKRFKGSIVRGQNVIAMEGIGSDEERHSEYIAYGQSTDLTMDFDQARGLKASAKDDEITRYLPLVINADGNTTQAELTTLVKHTVRVRRGHSMGFRYQVEGWTFEGEPWPLNQRVAIYDDVAGLDGAEWLICGVKQTCDLKEGDVTDLTVRPVEAYDTAPLKTKVKRHNWGNRGNTTNHPRGPNDKAGGG
;
A
#
# COMPACT_ATOMS: atom_id res chain seq x y z
N MET A 1 4.81 24.86 -21.70
CA MET A 1 6.26 24.78 -22.02
C MET A 1 6.76 23.52 -21.36
N VAL A 2 7.10 22.48 -22.15
CA VAL A 2 7.68 21.23 -21.60
C VAL A 2 9.15 21.53 -21.28
N ALA A 3 9.58 21.22 -20.04
CA ALA A 3 10.97 21.43 -19.65
C ALA A 3 11.89 20.60 -20.55
N GLN A 4 12.99 21.18 -20.97
CA GLN A 4 13.98 20.48 -21.81
C GLN A 4 14.69 19.46 -20.91
N TYR A 5 14.58 18.16 -21.24
CA TYR A 5 15.24 17.10 -20.49
C TYR A 5 16.76 17.17 -20.68
N THR A 6 17.49 17.18 -19.61
CA THR A 6 18.95 17.05 -19.61
C THR A 6 19.30 15.73 -18.92
N ARG A 7 20.03 14.85 -19.61
CA ARG A 7 20.49 13.59 -19.05
C ARG A 7 21.36 13.85 -17.82
N ASP A 8 20.94 13.29 -16.70
CA ASP A 8 21.68 13.40 -15.45
C ASP A 8 22.46 12.09 -15.19
N ASN A 9 23.74 12.23 -14.82
CA ASN A 9 24.63 11.10 -14.51
C ASN A 9 24.63 10.80 -13.00
N ALA A 10 23.46 10.78 -12.37
CA ALA A 10 23.35 10.41 -10.96
C ALA A 10 23.89 8.98 -10.74
N LYS A 11 24.74 8.80 -9.73
CA LYS A 11 25.32 7.50 -9.39
C LYS A 11 24.54 6.83 -8.29
N ILE A 12 24.45 5.48 -8.37
CA ILE A 12 24.01 4.67 -7.23
C ILE A 12 25.19 4.52 -6.26
N ALA A 13 24.95 4.88 -5.00
CA ALA A 13 25.84 4.56 -3.88
C ALA A 13 25.13 3.60 -2.93
N VAL A 14 25.81 2.52 -2.56
CA VAL A 14 25.33 1.54 -1.58
C VAL A 14 26.14 1.73 -0.31
N ILE A 15 25.48 2.13 0.76
CA ILE A 15 26.10 2.34 2.06
C ILE A 15 25.80 1.11 2.92
N VAL A 16 26.82 0.36 3.28
CA VAL A 16 26.71 -0.80 4.18
C VAL A 16 27.51 -0.54 5.43
N ASN A 17 26.88 -0.60 6.59
CA ASN A 17 27.50 -0.33 7.89
C ASN A 17 28.29 1.02 7.92
N GLY A 18 27.79 2.02 7.19
CA GLY A 18 28.40 3.36 7.12
C GLY A 18 29.51 3.50 6.09
N VAL A 19 29.88 2.45 5.37
CA VAL A 19 30.87 2.49 4.28
C VAL A 19 30.17 2.59 2.94
N ALA A 20 30.51 3.58 2.13
CA ALA A 20 29.95 3.77 0.79
C ALA A 20 30.72 2.94 -0.24
N TYR A 21 29.96 2.28 -1.11
CA TYR A 21 30.43 1.52 -2.26
C TYR A 21 29.78 2.11 -3.51
N GLU A 22 30.58 2.34 -4.56
CA GLU A 22 30.15 2.93 -5.84
C GLU A 22 30.79 2.20 -7.02
N GLY A 23 30.38 2.54 -8.24
CA GLY A 23 31.00 2.02 -9.48
C GLY A 23 30.42 0.67 -9.93
N TRP A 24 29.11 0.54 -9.89
CA TRP A 24 28.40 -0.68 -10.29
C TRP A 24 28.32 -0.80 -11.81
N LEU A 25 28.55 -2.01 -12.32
CA LEU A 25 28.34 -2.36 -13.75
C LEU A 25 26.92 -2.88 -14.01
N GLN A 26 26.28 -3.38 -12.99
CA GLN A 26 24.88 -3.81 -13.01
C GLN A 26 24.29 -3.52 -11.64
N SER A 27 23.08 -3.01 -11.60
CA SER A 27 22.35 -2.80 -10.36
C SER A 27 20.87 -2.71 -10.63
N GLU A 28 20.09 -3.14 -9.67
CA GLU A 28 18.63 -3.08 -9.74
C GLU A 28 18.09 -2.65 -8.38
N VAL A 29 17.20 -1.65 -8.40
CA VAL A 29 16.41 -1.23 -7.24
C VAL A 29 14.96 -1.14 -7.67
N ASP A 30 14.07 -1.90 -7.04
CA ASP A 30 12.65 -1.96 -7.36
C ASP A 30 11.81 -1.50 -6.16
N ARG A 31 10.90 -0.57 -6.40
CA ARG A 31 9.93 -0.04 -5.44
C ARG A 31 8.54 -0.02 -6.07
N ASN A 32 7.54 -0.59 -5.38
CA ASN A 32 6.20 -0.71 -5.91
C ASN A 32 5.15 -0.46 -4.81
N LEU A 33 4.04 0.22 -5.13
CA LEU A 33 2.93 0.44 -4.20
C LEU A 33 2.17 -0.83 -3.85
N GLU A 34 2.18 -1.83 -4.72
CA GLU A 34 1.53 -3.13 -4.50
C GLU A 34 2.35 -4.01 -3.55
N ALA A 35 3.64 -3.71 -3.41
CA ALA A 35 4.54 -4.37 -2.46
C ALA A 35 4.88 -3.40 -1.33
N LEU A 36 4.70 -3.83 -0.07
CA LEU A 36 5.09 -3.01 1.08
C LEU A 36 6.59 -2.73 1.12
N CYS A 37 7.41 -3.60 0.54
CA CYS A 37 8.86 -3.50 0.61
C CYS A 37 9.49 -3.37 -0.78
N GLY A 38 10.42 -2.43 -0.92
CA GLY A 38 11.34 -2.38 -2.05
C GLY A 38 12.39 -3.47 -1.97
N THR A 39 12.94 -3.85 -3.13
CA THR A 39 14.01 -4.85 -3.28
C THR A 39 15.21 -4.26 -3.98
N PHE A 40 16.36 -4.87 -3.81
CA PHE A 40 17.56 -4.53 -4.56
C PHE A 40 18.40 -5.75 -4.89
N SER A 41 19.16 -5.68 -6.00
CA SER A 41 20.14 -6.66 -6.42
C SER A 41 21.34 -5.94 -7.01
N ILE A 42 22.51 -6.09 -6.39
CA ILE A 42 23.71 -5.36 -6.74
C ILE A 42 24.90 -6.32 -6.70
N PRO A 43 25.62 -6.56 -7.81
CA PRO A 43 26.86 -7.27 -7.83
C PRO A 43 28.01 -6.35 -7.38
N ILE A 44 28.91 -6.88 -6.58
CA ILE A 44 30.13 -6.23 -6.14
C ILE A 44 31.35 -7.06 -6.57
N SER A 45 32.42 -6.41 -6.97
CA SER A 45 33.69 -7.07 -7.26
C SER A 45 34.37 -7.50 -5.96
N LEU A 46 34.92 -8.71 -5.95
CA LEU A 46 35.71 -9.22 -4.83
C LEU A 46 37.18 -9.19 -5.18
N VAL A 47 37.98 -8.85 -4.19
CA VAL A 47 39.44 -8.99 -4.27
C VAL A 47 39.83 -10.41 -3.83
N PRO A 48 40.41 -11.25 -4.71
CA PRO A 48 40.86 -12.58 -4.33
C PRO A 48 41.72 -12.58 -3.08
N GLY A 49 41.47 -13.50 -2.16
CA GLY A 49 42.20 -13.65 -0.92
C GLY A 49 41.78 -12.68 0.23
N LYS A 50 40.81 -11.79 -0.01
CA LYS A 50 40.21 -10.96 1.04
C LYS A 50 38.78 -11.42 1.35
N PRO A 51 38.39 -11.50 2.63
CA PRO A 51 36.99 -11.85 2.97
C PRO A 51 36.05 -10.77 2.45
N PRO A 52 34.80 -11.13 2.07
CA PRO A 52 33.78 -10.16 1.68
C PRO A 52 33.54 -9.15 2.80
N ALA A 53 33.53 -7.88 2.46
CA ALA A 53 33.25 -6.80 3.42
C ALA A 53 31.78 -6.72 3.80
N ILE A 54 30.88 -7.25 2.95
CA ILE A 54 29.43 -7.23 3.13
C ILE A 54 28.94 -8.64 3.46
N LYS A 55 28.10 -8.75 4.49
CA LYS A 55 27.55 -10.00 5.00
C LYS A 55 26.04 -9.96 5.01
N ARG A 56 25.41 -11.13 5.08
CA ARG A 56 23.97 -11.25 5.32
C ARG A 56 23.60 -10.59 6.65
N GLN A 57 22.44 -9.92 6.69
CA GLN A 57 21.88 -9.13 7.79
C GLN A 57 22.55 -7.76 8.01
N ASP A 58 23.57 -7.40 7.24
CA ASP A 58 24.12 -6.05 7.29
C ASP A 58 23.04 -5.01 6.90
N SER A 59 23.06 -3.88 7.61
CA SER A 59 22.21 -2.73 7.30
C SER A 59 22.69 -2.06 6.03
N VAL A 60 21.77 -1.71 5.14
CA VAL A 60 22.06 -1.11 3.85
C VAL A 60 21.21 0.12 3.61
N GLN A 61 21.80 1.16 3.05
CA GLN A 61 21.10 2.29 2.44
C GLN A 61 21.52 2.42 0.99
N ILE A 62 20.56 2.61 0.10
CA ILE A 62 20.80 2.87 -1.31
C ILE A 62 20.47 4.32 -1.58
N LYS A 63 21.43 5.03 -2.17
CA LYS A 63 21.28 6.41 -2.63
C LYS A 63 21.39 6.50 -4.14
N ILE A 64 20.66 7.45 -4.69
CA ILE A 64 20.81 7.92 -6.08
C ILE A 64 21.13 9.39 -6.00
N GLY A 65 22.35 9.75 -6.42
CA GLY A 65 22.90 11.05 -6.06
C GLY A 65 22.96 11.20 -4.53
N ASP A 66 22.42 12.29 -4.02
CA ASP A 66 22.38 12.55 -2.56
C ASP A 66 21.13 12.00 -1.88
N THR A 67 20.16 11.50 -2.64
CA THR A 67 18.87 11.08 -2.11
C THR A 67 18.86 9.60 -1.75
N VAL A 68 18.50 9.26 -0.50
CA VAL A 68 18.23 7.87 -0.09
C VAL A 68 16.93 7.43 -0.76
N VAL A 69 16.97 6.29 -1.44
CA VAL A 69 15.79 5.69 -2.11
C VAL A 69 15.34 4.38 -1.48
N LEU A 70 16.21 3.73 -0.69
CA LEU A 70 15.87 2.51 0.03
C LEU A 70 16.77 2.34 1.26
N THR A 71 16.16 1.99 2.39
CA THR A 71 16.87 1.57 3.62
C THR A 71 16.40 0.17 4.02
N GLY A 72 17.33 -0.76 4.21
CA GLY A 72 16.98 -2.16 4.43
C GLY A 72 18.13 -3.03 4.96
N TYR A 73 18.04 -4.32 4.63
CA TYR A 73 19.00 -5.34 5.05
C TYR A 73 19.42 -6.22 3.87
N VAL A 74 20.68 -6.67 3.90
CA VAL A 74 21.21 -7.69 3.01
C VAL A 74 20.64 -9.05 3.43
N LEU A 75 19.89 -9.71 2.55
CA LEU A 75 19.32 -11.03 2.79
C LEU A 75 20.17 -12.15 2.25
N ALA A 76 20.76 -11.94 1.06
CA ALA A 76 21.67 -12.89 0.46
C ALA A 76 22.97 -12.18 0.03
N ALA A 77 24.08 -12.88 0.21
CA ALA A 77 25.40 -12.49 -0.22
C ALA A 77 26.03 -13.73 -0.86
N GLU A 78 26.00 -13.77 -2.21
CA GLU A 78 26.30 -14.95 -3.02
C GLU A 78 27.60 -14.71 -3.80
N PRO A 79 28.75 -15.24 -3.32
CA PRO A 79 30.00 -15.11 -4.05
C PRO A 79 29.94 -15.95 -5.34
N PHE A 80 30.54 -15.42 -6.38
CA PHE A 80 30.71 -16.12 -7.65
C PHE A 80 32.10 -15.86 -8.21
N TYR A 81 32.57 -16.79 -9.02
CA TYR A 81 33.75 -16.54 -9.84
C TYR A 81 33.56 -17.21 -11.23
N ARG A 82 34.12 -16.58 -12.24
CA ARG A 82 34.21 -17.05 -13.61
C ARG A 82 35.61 -16.72 -14.13
N ARG A 83 35.98 -17.28 -15.31
CA ARG A 83 37.26 -16.94 -15.91
C ARG A 83 37.35 -15.41 -16.16
N GLY A 84 38.22 -14.75 -15.45
CA GLY A 84 38.45 -13.29 -15.57
C GLY A 84 37.49 -12.43 -14.75
N ASP A 85 36.58 -13.00 -13.94
CA ASP A 85 35.64 -12.25 -13.11
C ASP A 85 35.44 -12.93 -11.75
N CYS A 86 35.49 -12.13 -10.70
CA CYS A 86 35.27 -12.60 -9.33
C CYS A 86 34.45 -11.55 -8.58
N GLY A 87 33.30 -11.95 -8.08
CA GLY A 87 32.38 -11.03 -7.44
C GLY A 87 31.47 -11.68 -6.41
N MET A 88 30.59 -10.89 -5.87
CA MET A 88 29.50 -11.30 -4.99
C MET A 88 28.22 -10.54 -5.36
N ARG A 89 27.13 -11.25 -5.56
CA ARG A 89 25.82 -10.62 -5.69
C ARG A 89 25.20 -10.44 -4.31
N ILE A 90 24.88 -9.21 -3.98
CA ILE A 90 24.11 -8.89 -2.79
C ILE A 90 22.68 -8.60 -3.17
N THR A 91 21.75 -9.24 -2.48
CA THR A 91 20.31 -8.96 -2.64
C THR A 91 19.70 -8.69 -1.28
N GLY A 92 18.66 -7.87 -1.27
CA GLY A 92 17.99 -7.52 -0.03
C GLY A 92 16.65 -6.82 -0.24
N ARG A 93 16.10 -6.37 0.87
CA ARG A 93 14.80 -5.70 0.90
C ARG A 93 14.84 -4.53 1.85
N SER A 94 13.88 -3.61 1.67
CA SER A 94 13.64 -2.55 2.65
C SER A 94 13.26 -3.15 4.01
N ARG A 95 13.47 -2.40 5.10
CA ARG A 95 13.20 -2.84 6.48
C ARG A 95 11.78 -3.37 6.69
N ALA A 96 10.79 -2.80 5.99
CA ALA A 96 9.41 -3.26 6.03
C ALA A 96 9.20 -4.69 5.46
N GLY A 97 10.19 -5.25 4.76
CA GLY A 97 10.14 -6.62 4.23
C GLY A 97 10.01 -7.71 5.30
N ASP A 98 10.42 -7.45 6.54
CA ASP A 98 10.26 -8.40 7.64
C ASP A 98 8.80 -8.59 8.03
N LEU A 99 7.96 -7.58 7.85
CA LEU A 99 6.51 -7.66 8.12
C LEU A 99 5.81 -8.67 7.20
N VAL A 100 6.32 -8.88 5.98
CA VAL A 100 5.76 -9.83 5.01
C VAL A 100 5.96 -11.27 5.44
N ARG A 101 7.07 -11.55 6.14
CA ARG A 101 7.52 -12.92 6.46
C ARG A 101 7.21 -13.37 7.88
N CYS A 102 6.87 -12.43 8.76
CA CYS A 102 6.73 -12.68 10.18
C CYS A 102 5.27 -12.52 10.63
N SER A 103 4.88 -13.29 11.63
CA SER A 103 3.56 -13.16 12.24
C SER A 103 3.49 -11.94 13.16
N ALA A 104 2.31 -11.35 13.24
CA ALA A 104 2.03 -10.28 14.19
C ALA A 104 1.93 -10.86 15.61
N ILE A 105 2.71 -10.29 16.53
CA ILE A 105 2.66 -10.68 17.96
C ILE A 105 2.40 -9.43 18.78
N TYR A 106 1.33 -9.45 19.56
CA TYR A 106 1.01 -8.38 20.50
C TYR A 106 0.43 -8.96 21.79
N LYS A 107 0.80 -8.39 22.91
CA LYS A 107 0.34 -8.82 24.25
C LYS A 107 -1.20 -8.74 24.32
N GLY A 108 -1.85 -9.88 24.50
CA GLY A 108 -3.31 -9.99 24.52
C GLY A 108 -3.99 -10.01 23.15
N GLY A 109 -3.27 -9.77 22.04
CA GLY A 109 -3.78 -9.90 20.68
C GLY A 109 -4.98 -9.01 20.33
N GLN A 110 -5.30 -7.99 21.14
CA GLN A 110 -6.50 -7.18 21.00
C GLN A 110 -6.27 -5.72 21.40
N TRP A 111 -6.86 -4.80 20.63
CA TRP A 111 -6.96 -3.37 20.95
C TRP A 111 -8.42 -2.97 21.09
N ARG A 112 -8.71 -2.17 22.11
CA ARG A 112 -10.03 -1.56 22.33
C ARG A 112 -9.93 -0.05 22.27
N SER A 113 -10.84 0.57 21.52
CA SER A 113 -10.93 2.05 21.34
C SER A 113 -9.56 2.67 21.00
N ALA A 114 -8.87 2.11 20.02
CA ALA A 114 -7.55 2.57 19.58
C ALA A 114 -7.59 3.17 18.16
N LYS A 115 -6.75 4.16 17.89
CA LYS A 115 -6.51 4.63 16.51
C LYS A 115 -5.64 3.63 15.75
N ILE A 116 -5.75 3.61 14.42
CA ILE A 116 -5.01 2.66 13.58
C ILE A 116 -3.50 2.88 13.62
N ASP A 117 -3.02 4.12 13.77
CA ASP A 117 -1.60 4.43 13.93
C ASP A 117 -0.99 3.73 15.15
N ARG A 118 -1.72 3.75 16.29
CA ARG A 118 -1.30 3.04 17.49
C ARG A 118 -1.30 1.54 17.30
N ILE A 119 -2.36 0.98 16.70
CA ILE A 119 -2.46 -0.46 16.43
C ILE A 119 -1.28 -0.90 15.56
N ILE A 120 -1.04 -0.17 14.47
CA ILE A 120 0.05 -0.46 13.53
C ILE A 120 1.41 -0.28 14.20
N LYS A 121 1.60 0.78 14.98
CA LYS A 121 2.85 1.01 15.73
C LYS A 121 3.16 -0.14 16.69
N ASP A 122 2.18 -0.59 17.45
CA ASP A 122 2.34 -1.69 18.40
C ASP A 122 2.72 -3.01 17.68
N ILE A 123 2.23 -3.23 16.44
CA ILE A 123 2.56 -4.40 15.61
C ILE A 123 3.98 -4.29 15.05
N VAL A 124 4.41 -3.11 14.57
CA VAL A 124 5.66 -2.97 13.82
C VAL A 124 6.86 -2.62 14.70
N GLN A 125 6.63 -2.11 15.91
CA GLN A 125 7.69 -1.73 16.85
C GLN A 125 8.67 -2.87 17.21
N PRO A 126 8.24 -4.13 17.40
CA PRO A 126 9.18 -5.24 17.65
C PRO A 126 10.17 -5.48 16.51
N PHE A 127 9.84 -5.06 15.28
CA PHE A 127 10.72 -5.11 14.11
C PHE A 127 11.66 -3.89 14.02
N GLY A 128 11.64 -2.99 15.00
CA GLY A 128 12.42 -1.76 14.99
C GLY A 128 11.94 -0.75 13.93
N LEU A 129 10.67 -0.82 13.55
CA LEU A 129 10.08 0.06 12.55
C LEU A 129 9.26 1.16 13.22
N ASP A 130 9.32 2.36 12.62
CA ASP A 130 8.47 3.48 12.98
C ASP A 130 7.30 3.60 12.01
N VAL A 131 6.24 4.29 12.45
CA VAL A 131 5.06 4.61 11.65
C VAL A 131 5.05 6.12 11.35
N LYS A 132 4.96 6.46 10.07
CA LYS A 132 4.74 7.84 9.62
C LYS A 132 3.30 7.96 9.10
N VAL A 133 2.59 8.99 9.56
CA VAL A 133 1.22 9.28 9.14
C VAL A 133 1.24 10.53 8.27
N ASP A 134 0.82 10.40 7.01
CA ASP A 134 0.78 11.48 6.00
C ASP A 134 -0.65 11.69 5.45
N THR A 135 -1.65 11.28 6.23
CA THR A 135 -3.07 11.45 5.89
C THR A 135 -3.94 11.41 7.15
N ASP A 136 -5.20 11.83 7.02
CA ASP A 136 -6.19 11.61 8.07
C ASP A 136 -6.49 10.11 8.20
N ILE A 137 -6.28 9.58 9.40
CA ILE A 137 -6.50 8.19 9.77
C ILE A 137 -7.88 7.93 10.42
N GLY A 138 -8.71 8.95 10.50
CA GLY A 138 -10.08 8.87 11.00
C GLY A 138 -10.20 8.61 12.51
N ALA A 139 -11.41 8.17 12.90
CA ALA A 139 -11.77 7.92 14.29
C ALA A 139 -11.13 6.64 14.86
N VAL A 140 -11.25 6.42 16.16
CA VAL A 140 -10.81 5.21 16.86
C VAL A 140 -11.56 3.96 16.35
N VAL A 141 -10.85 2.84 16.25
CA VAL A 141 -11.41 1.50 16.03
C VAL A 141 -11.85 0.95 17.39
N GLN A 142 -13.10 0.52 17.50
CA GLN A 142 -13.67 0.08 18.78
C GLN A 142 -13.05 -1.24 19.25
N ASP A 143 -12.87 -2.18 18.36
CA ASP A 143 -12.27 -3.48 18.63
C ASP A 143 -11.45 -3.94 17.43
N PHE A 144 -10.20 -4.32 17.65
CA PHE A 144 -9.32 -4.90 16.66
C PHE A 144 -8.59 -6.07 17.29
N LYS A 145 -8.68 -7.25 16.66
CA LYS A 145 -8.07 -8.49 17.14
C LYS A 145 -7.15 -9.07 16.09
N LEU A 146 -6.01 -9.60 16.51
CA LEU A 146 -5.15 -10.39 15.64
C LEU A 146 -5.75 -11.79 15.42
N GLY A 147 -5.65 -12.25 14.18
CA GLY A 147 -5.88 -13.66 13.86
C GLY A 147 -4.70 -14.52 14.33
N HIS A 148 -4.98 -15.77 14.70
CA HIS A 148 -3.91 -16.72 15.04
C HIS A 148 -3.05 -17.00 13.80
N GLY A 149 -1.75 -16.74 13.89
CA GLY A 149 -0.81 -16.92 12.77
C GLY A 149 -0.88 -15.86 11.68
N GLU A 150 -1.69 -14.80 11.86
CA GLU A 150 -1.78 -13.68 10.91
C GLU A 150 -0.42 -13.03 10.71
N SER A 151 -0.03 -12.74 9.46
CA SER A 151 1.21 -12.03 9.21
C SER A 151 1.14 -10.58 9.70
N ALA A 152 2.29 -10.00 10.04
CA ALA A 152 2.33 -8.60 10.46
C ALA A 152 1.83 -7.67 9.35
N LEU A 153 2.13 -7.99 8.08
CA LEU A 153 1.61 -7.25 6.94
C LEU A 153 0.09 -7.32 6.83
N ASP A 154 -0.50 -8.51 6.94
CA ASP A 154 -1.96 -8.68 6.82
C ASP A 154 -2.69 -7.93 7.93
N ALA A 155 -2.18 -8.00 9.16
CA ALA A 155 -2.73 -7.26 10.29
C ALA A 155 -2.67 -5.75 10.07
N VAL A 156 -1.53 -5.22 9.61
CA VAL A 156 -1.33 -3.80 9.28
C VAL A 156 -2.25 -3.37 8.13
N ALA A 157 -2.30 -4.14 7.04
CA ALA A 157 -3.16 -3.85 5.89
C ALA A 157 -4.65 -3.89 6.25
N ARG A 158 -5.05 -4.82 7.11
CA ARG A 158 -6.43 -4.93 7.61
C ARG A 158 -6.80 -3.74 8.51
N ALA A 159 -5.90 -3.31 9.40
CA ALA A 159 -6.10 -2.12 10.22
C ALA A 159 -6.25 -0.86 9.37
N ALA A 160 -5.41 -0.68 8.36
CA ALA A 160 -5.45 0.46 7.44
C ALA A 160 -6.73 0.48 6.60
N ARG A 161 -7.18 -0.67 6.08
CA ARG A 161 -8.46 -0.79 5.33
C ARG A 161 -9.67 -0.33 6.11
N LEU A 162 -9.69 -0.48 7.43
CA LEU A 162 -10.79 0.01 8.27
C LEU A 162 -10.96 1.54 8.18
N ARG A 163 -9.94 2.26 7.71
CA ARG A 163 -9.95 3.72 7.60
C ARG A 163 -9.71 4.22 6.18
N GLY A 164 -9.65 3.31 5.21
CA GLY A 164 -9.38 3.67 3.83
C GLY A 164 -8.03 4.36 3.67
N VAL A 165 -6.99 3.78 4.27
CA VAL A 165 -5.62 4.30 4.24
C VAL A 165 -4.74 3.31 3.49
N LEU A 166 -3.91 3.83 2.59
CA LEU A 166 -2.89 3.06 1.90
C LEU A 166 -1.68 2.88 2.84
N VAL A 167 -1.14 1.66 2.87
CA VAL A 167 0.09 1.34 3.59
C VAL A 167 1.21 1.06 2.60
N THR A 168 2.32 1.74 2.76
CA THR A 168 3.54 1.52 2.00
C THR A 168 4.76 1.73 2.90
N SER A 169 5.97 1.59 2.39
CA SER A 169 7.18 1.99 3.10
C SER A 169 7.79 3.24 2.46
N ASP A 170 8.38 4.09 3.30
CA ASP A 170 9.16 5.23 2.80
C ASP A 170 10.63 4.85 2.59
N ASP A 171 11.39 5.77 1.99
CA ASP A 171 12.80 5.57 1.64
C ASP A 171 13.70 5.35 2.89
N ALA A 172 13.27 5.82 4.06
CA ALA A 172 13.93 5.55 5.34
C ALA A 172 13.59 4.17 5.94
N GLY A 173 12.70 3.40 5.28
CA GLY A 173 12.27 2.07 5.72
C GLY A 173 11.18 2.08 6.80
N ARG A 174 10.51 3.23 7.04
CA ARG A 174 9.37 3.34 7.96
C ARG A 174 8.09 2.90 7.27
N VAL A 175 7.13 2.42 8.04
CA VAL A 175 5.77 2.18 7.54
C VAL A 175 5.05 3.51 7.36
N LEU A 176 4.59 3.79 6.14
CA LEU A 176 3.92 5.03 5.78
C LEU A 176 2.41 4.80 5.59
N LEU A 177 1.61 5.54 6.36
CA LEU A 177 0.16 5.60 6.21
C LEU A 177 -0.19 6.84 5.38
N THR A 178 -0.72 6.65 4.18
CA THR A 178 -0.95 7.72 3.21
C THR A 178 -2.18 7.47 2.35
N LYS A 179 -2.42 8.34 1.38
CA LYS A 179 -3.35 8.14 0.25
C LYS A 179 -2.59 8.16 -1.06
N ALA A 180 -3.17 7.54 -2.08
CA ALA A 180 -2.57 7.54 -3.40
C ALA A 180 -2.58 8.94 -4.03
N GLY A 181 -1.47 9.30 -4.68
CA GLY A 181 -1.36 10.45 -5.56
C GLY A 181 -1.65 11.82 -4.92
N THR A 182 -1.35 11.99 -3.63
CA THR A 182 -1.57 13.29 -2.95
C THR A 182 -0.60 14.38 -3.42
N LYS A 183 0.58 13.98 -3.93
CA LYS A 183 1.62 14.89 -4.42
C LYS A 183 1.79 14.78 -5.93
N ARG A 184 2.23 15.87 -6.55
CA ARG A 184 2.62 15.90 -7.95
C ARG A 184 4.14 16.03 -8.06
N PHE A 185 4.74 15.20 -8.90
CA PHE A 185 6.14 15.30 -9.26
C PHE A 185 6.36 16.45 -10.24
N LYS A 186 7.46 17.15 -10.12
CA LYS A 186 7.81 18.25 -11.02
C LYS A 186 8.16 17.79 -12.44
N GLY A 187 8.64 16.54 -12.56
CA GLY A 187 9.01 15.93 -13.83
C GLY A 187 7.81 15.52 -14.67
N SER A 188 8.09 15.18 -15.91
CA SER A 188 7.13 14.67 -16.87
C SER A 188 7.71 13.51 -17.68
N ILE A 189 6.84 12.65 -18.18
CA ILE A 189 7.16 11.58 -19.13
C ILE A 189 6.79 12.11 -20.51
N VAL A 190 7.76 12.25 -21.42
CA VAL A 190 7.57 12.90 -22.70
C VAL A 190 8.15 12.04 -23.83
N ARG A 191 7.29 11.51 -24.69
CA ARG A 191 7.72 10.78 -25.88
C ARG A 191 8.59 11.67 -26.77
N GLY A 192 9.71 11.10 -27.23
CA GLY A 192 10.68 11.84 -28.05
C GLY A 192 11.64 12.74 -27.25
N GLN A 193 11.57 12.73 -25.90
CA GLN A 193 12.54 13.42 -25.05
C GLN A 193 13.23 12.46 -24.08
N ASN A 194 12.50 11.89 -23.12
CA ASN A 194 13.07 11.02 -22.10
C ASN A 194 12.53 9.59 -22.12
N VAL A 195 11.59 9.27 -23.00
CA VAL A 195 11.02 7.92 -23.16
C VAL A 195 11.84 7.12 -24.15
N ILE A 196 12.32 5.94 -23.72
CA ILE A 196 12.99 4.94 -24.55
C ILE A 196 11.96 3.99 -25.15
N ALA A 197 11.07 3.47 -24.30
CA ALA A 197 10.05 2.49 -24.68
C ALA A 197 8.77 2.69 -23.88
N MET A 198 7.64 2.23 -24.42
CA MET A 198 6.35 2.22 -23.75
C MET A 198 5.61 0.93 -24.08
N GLU A 199 5.01 0.33 -23.06
CA GLU A 199 4.08 -0.80 -23.17
C GLU A 199 2.77 -0.45 -22.47
N GLY A 200 1.65 -0.61 -23.20
CA GLY A 200 0.31 -0.47 -22.59
C GLY A 200 -0.01 -1.67 -21.69
N ILE A 201 -0.61 -1.40 -20.53
CA ILE A 201 -1.18 -2.40 -19.64
C ILE A 201 -2.68 -2.28 -19.76
N GLY A 202 -3.32 -3.24 -20.43
CA GLY A 202 -4.78 -3.27 -20.62
C GLY A 202 -5.30 -4.69 -20.42
N SER A 203 -6.17 -4.89 -19.42
CA SER A 203 -6.81 -6.18 -19.19
C SER A 203 -8.13 -6.01 -18.47
N ASP A 204 -9.20 -6.54 -19.06
CA ASP A 204 -10.53 -6.58 -18.45
C ASP A 204 -10.78 -7.87 -17.67
N GLU A 205 -9.76 -8.69 -17.41
CA GLU A 205 -9.87 -10.00 -16.75
C GLU A 205 -10.54 -9.90 -15.38
N GLU A 206 -10.23 -8.85 -14.62
CA GLU A 206 -10.80 -8.63 -13.30
C GLU A 206 -12.03 -7.69 -13.30
N ARG A 207 -12.46 -7.21 -14.49
CA ARG A 207 -13.65 -6.36 -14.61
C ARG A 207 -14.91 -7.18 -14.82
N HIS A 208 -16.02 -6.67 -14.30
CA HIS A 208 -17.33 -7.32 -14.34
C HIS A 208 -18.39 -6.33 -14.77
N SER A 209 -19.39 -6.81 -15.51
CA SER A 209 -20.49 -5.96 -16.00
C SER A 209 -21.41 -5.44 -14.89
N GLU A 210 -21.55 -6.22 -13.82
CA GLU A 210 -22.34 -5.86 -12.65
C GLU A 210 -21.68 -6.37 -11.37
N TYR A 211 -21.63 -5.50 -10.38
CA TYR A 211 -21.12 -5.79 -9.03
C TYR A 211 -22.27 -5.73 -8.07
N ILE A 212 -22.55 -6.83 -7.39
CA ILE A 212 -23.68 -6.98 -6.48
C ILE A 212 -23.12 -7.28 -5.08
N ALA A 213 -23.36 -6.38 -4.13
CA ALA A 213 -22.97 -6.62 -2.74
C ALA A 213 -24.17 -7.00 -1.90
N TYR A 214 -24.01 -8.06 -1.11
CA TYR A 214 -24.94 -8.45 -0.07
C TYR A 214 -24.35 -8.17 1.31
N GLY A 215 -25.20 -7.77 2.25
CA GLY A 215 -24.81 -7.49 3.62
C GLY A 215 -25.93 -7.79 4.60
N GLN A 216 -25.60 -7.79 5.87
CA GLN A 216 -26.55 -7.97 6.97
C GLN A 216 -26.47 -6.76 7.90
N SER A 217 -27.62 -6.36 8.45
CA SER A 217 -27.70 -5.31 9.47
C SER A 217 -28.25 -5.89 10.77
N THR A 218 -27.68 -5.46 11.89
CA THR A 218 -28.24 -5.73 13.23
C THR A 218 -29.04 -4.53 13.75
N ASP A 219 -29.51 -3.65 12.84
CA ASP A 219 -30.35 -2.52 13.23
C ASP A 219 -31.73 -3.02 13.63
N LEU A 220 -32.05 -2.91 14.92
CA LEU A 220 -33.31 -3.33 15.53
C LEU A 220 -34.52 -2.50 15.07
N THR A 221 -34.30 -1.43 14.30
CA THR A 221 -35.37 -0.60 13.71
C THR A 221 -35.82 -1.10 12.34
N MET A 222 -35.15 -2.10 11.75
CA MET A 222 -35.52 -2.73 10.49
C MET A 222 -36.28 -4.03 10.74
N ASP A 223 -37.24 -4.36 9.84
CA ASP A 223 -37.82 -5.67 9.81
C ASP A 223 -36.77 -6.75 9.59
N PHE A 224 -36.91 -7.90 10.23
CA PHE A 224 -35.93 -8.99 10.26
C PHE A 224 -35.50 -9.45 8.86
N ASP A 225 -36.45 -9.49 7.90
CA ASP A 225 -36.17 -9.87 6.52
C ASP A 225 -35.41 -8.77 5.75
N GLN A 226 -35.71 -7.51 6.02
CA GLN A 226 -34.97 -6.36 5.45
C GLN A 226 -33.55 -6.27 6.01
N ALA A 227 -33.35 -6.59 7.30
CA ALA A 227 -32.04 -6.57 7.94
C ALA A 227 -31.09 -7.66 7.41
N ARG A 228 -31.62 -8.80 6.96
CA ARG A 228 -30.85 -9.91 6.37
C ARG A 228 -30.61 -9.78 4.86
N GLY A 229 -31.42 -9.00 4.17
CA GLY A 229 -31.45 -8.92 2.70
C GLY A 229 -30.88 -7.63 2.12
N LEU A 230 -29.99 -6.91 2.84
CA LEU A 230 -29.38 -5.70 2.28
C LEU A 230 -28.63 -6.02 1.00
N LYS A 231 -28.95 -5.29 -0.07
CA LYS A 231 -28.37 -5.48 -1.40
C LYS A 231 -28.05 -4.12 -2.03
N ALA A 232 -26.87 -3.99 -2.62
CA ALA A 232 -26.55 -2.88 -3.49
C ALA A 232 -25.91 -3.39 -4.77
N SER A 233 -26.09 -2.69 -5.88
CA SER A 233 -25.42 -3.01 -7.13
C SER A 233 -24.86 -1.75 -7.82
N ALA A 234 -23.83 -1.96 -8.63
CA ALA A 234 -23.28 -0.97 -9.55
C ALA A 234 -22.85 -1.67 -10.84
N LYS A 235 -23.00 -0.98 -11.98
CA LYS A 235 -22.63 -1.50 -13.29
C LYS A 235 -21.33 -0.85 -13.78
N ASP A 236 -20.61 -1.59 -14.59
CA ASP A 236 -19.53 -1.09 -15.43
C ASP A 236 -20.00 -1.15 -16.88
N ASP A 237 -20.46 -0.02 -17.41
CA ASP A 237 -21.12 0.07 -18.72
C ASP A 237 -20.15 -0.22 -19.90
N GLU A 238 -18.85 -0.25 -19.66
CA GLU A 238 -17.86 -0.62 -20.66
C GLU A 238 -17.79 -2.14 -20.88
N ILE A 239 -18.25 -2.94 -19.91
CA ILE A 239 -18.28 -4.40 -20.01
C ILE A 239 -19.65 -4.84 -20.52
N THR A 240 -19.73 -5.10 -21.82
CA THR A 240 -20.99 -5.44 -22.50
C THR A 240 -21.41 -6.91 -22.34
N ARG A 241 -20.47 -7.81 -22.02
CA ARG A 241 -20.75 -9.22 -21.78
C ARG A 241 -21.36 -9.42 -20.38
N TYR A 242 -22.21 -10.43 -20.22
CA TYR A 242 -22.76 -10.79 -18.92
C TYR A 242 -21.69 -11.41 -18.03
N LEU A 243 -21.13 -10.62 -17.11
CA LEU A 243 -20.06 -11.00 -16.18
C LEU A 243 -20.38 -10.42 -14.78
N PRO A 244 -21.37 -10.97 -14.06
CA PRO A 244 -21.68 -10.47 -12.71
C PRO A 244 -20.66 -10.95 -11.67
N LEU A 245 -20.39 -10.09 -10.69
CA LEU A 245 -19.64 -10.42 -9.48
C LEU A 245 -20.49 -10.21 -8.25
N VAL A 246 -20.57 -11.23 -7.39
CA VAL A 246 -21.23 -11.14 -6.09
C VAL A 246 -20.18 -10.95 -4.99
N ILE A 247 -20.39 -9.96 -4.14
CA ILE A 247 -19.53 -9.60 -3.02
C ILE A 247 -20.34 -9.75 -1.72
N ASN A 248 -19.84 -10.51 -0.78
CA ASN A 248 -20.42 -10.55 0.56
C ASN A 248 -19.68 -9.56 1.46
N ALA A 249 -20.41 -8.59 2.03
CA ALA A 249 -19.83 -7.66 2.97
C ALA A 249 -19.68 -8.31 4.34
N ASP A 250 -18.50 -8.19 4.93
CA ASP A 250 -18.22 -8.73 6.24
C ASP A 250 -18.85 -7.87 7.35
N GLY A 251 -19.46 -8.55 8.32
CA GLY A 251 -19.99 -7.92 9.52
C GLY A 251 -21.29 -7.12 9.32
N ASN A 252 -21.55 -6.22 10.28
CA ASN A 252 -22.75 -5.38 10.29
C ASN A 252 -22.59 -4.20 9.34
N THR A 253 -23.45 -4.14 8.31
CA THR A 253 -23.34 -3.18 7.21
C THR A 253 -24.66 -2.40 7.04
N THR A 254 -24.56 -1.18 6.55
CA THR A 254 -25.71 -0.35 6.15
C THR A 254 -25.88 -0.33 4.63
N GLN A 255 -27.06 -0.01 4.15
CA GLN A 255 -27.34 0.16 2.71
C GLN A 255 -26.41 1.18 2.03
N ALA A 256 -26.08 2.27 2.73
CA ALA A 256 -25.15 3.30 2.24
C ALA A 256 -23.72 2.77 2.10
N GLU A 257 -23.27 1.94 3.05
CA GLU A 257 -21.95 1.30 3.00
C GLU A 257 -21.84 0.30 1.87
N LEU A 258 -22.88 -0.54 1.63
CA LEU A 258 -22.92 -1.45 0.49
C LEU A 258 -22.87 -0.69 -0.84
N THR A 259 -23.63 0.40 -0.96
CA THR A 259 -23.61 1.26 -2.15
C THR A 259 -22.22 1.85 -2.39
N THR A 260 -21.55 2.28 -1.32
CA THR A 260 -20.19 2.80 -1.40
C THR A 260 -19.21 1.70 -1.80
N LEU A 261 -19.35 0.50 -1.24
CA LEU A 261 -18.51 -0.66 -1.54
C LEU A 261 -18.54 -1.02 -3.01
N VAL A 262 -19.75 -1.18 -3.59
CA VAL A 262 -19.88 -1.57 -5.01
C VAL A 262 -19.31 -0.50 -5.95
N LYS A 263 -19.64 0.79 -5.72
CA LYS A 263 -19.13 1.90 -6.53
C LYS A 263 -17.60 2.01 -6.45
N HIS A 264 -17.06 1.82 -5.26
CA HIS A 264 -15.61 1.81 -5.05
C HIS A 264 -14.96 0.63 -5.79
N THR A 265 -15.54 -0.58 -5.69
CA THR A 265 -14.99 -1.77 -6.35
C THR A 265 -14.96 -1.61 -7.86
N VAL A 266 -16.03 -1.09 -8.48
CA VAL A 266 -16.05 -0.77 -9.92
C VAL A 266 -14.89 0.16 -10.28
N ARG A 267 -14.74 1.27 -9.55
CA ARG A 267 -13.74 2.30 -9.84
C ARG A 267 -12.30 1.77 -9.71
N VAL A 268 -12.02 1.03 -8.64
CA VAL A 268 -10.68 0.46 -8.40
C VAL A 268 -10.33 -0.57 -9.46
N ARG A 269 -11.24 -1.50 -9.79
CA ARG A 269 -10.99 -2.53 -10.81
C ARG A 269 -10.82 -1.91 -12.20
N ARG A 270 -11.60 -0.87 -12.53
CA ARG A 270 -11.40 -0.09 -13.75
C ARG A 270 -10.03 0.59 -13.76
N GLY A 271 -9.60 1.19 -12.65
CA GLY A 271 -8.27 1.77 -12.51
C GLY A 271 -7.15 0.75 -12.69
N HIS A 272 -7.31 -0.47 -12.15
CA HIS A 272 -6.33 -1.54 -12.32
C HIS A 272 -6.31 -2.14 -13.72
N SER A 273 -7.41 -2.06 -14.48
CA SER A 273 -7.50 -2.62 -15.83
C SER A 273 -6.66 -1.85 -16.85
N MET A 274 -6.22 -0.64 -16.54
CA MET A 274 -5.46 0.20 -17.46
C MET A 274 -4.18 0.74 -16.80
N GLY A 275 -3.17 0.96 -17.63
CA GLY A 275 -1.89 1.52 -17.21
C GLY A 275 -0.88 1.54 -18.33
N PHE A 276 0.30 2.01 -18.01
CA PHE A 276 1.44 1.99 -18.93
C PHE A 276 2.70 1.65 -18.15
N ARG A 277 3.62 0.98 -18.83
CA ARG A 277 5.00 0.83 -18.41
C ARG A 277 5.86 1.67 -19.33
N TYR A 278 6.50 2.70 -18.79
CA TYR A 278 7.43 3.54 -19.50
C TYR A 278 8.85 3.23 -19.08
N GLN A 279 9.72 2.96 -20.02
CA GLN A 279 11.17 2.97 -19.82
C GLN A 279 11.69 4.37 -20.14
N VAL A 280 12.29 5.02 -19.16
CA VAL A 280 12.83 6.37 -19.30
C VAL A 280 14.35 6.39 -19.09
N GLU A 281 15.04 7.31 -19.75
CA GLU A 281 16.46 7.51 -19.60
C GLU A 281 16.85 7.99 -18.21
N GLY A 282 17.90 7.39 -17.63
CA GLY A 282 18.46 7.79 -16.35
C GLY A 282 17.59 7.40 -15.14
N TRP A 283 18.09 7.72 -13.94
CA TRP A 283 17.43 7.41 -12.67
C TRP A 283 16.74 8.59 -12.03
N THR A 284 17.01 9.79 -12.57
CA THR A 284 16.54 11.06 -12.02
C THR A 284 15.90 11.91 -13.10
N PHE A 285 15.07 12.84 -12.67
CA PHE A 285 14.61 13.96 -13.47
C PHE A 285 15.13 15.25 -12.82
N GLU A 286 16.03 15.98 -13.48
CA GLU A 286 16.69 17.19 -12.94
C GLU A 286 17.31 16.96 -11.56
N GLY A 287 18.04 15.85 -11.38
CA GLY A 287 18.73 15.50 -10.14
C GLY A 287 17.86 14.88 -9.04
N GLU A 288 16.55 14.81 -9.24
CA GLU A 288 15.62 14.18 -8.29
C GLU A 288 15.23 12.77 -8.76
N PRO A 289 15.44 11.71 -7.96
CA PRO A 289 15.03 10.36 -8.30
C PRO A 289 13.53 10.25 -8.54
N TRP A 290 13.13 9.43 -9.52
CA TRP A 290 11.72 9.15 -9.78
C TRP A 290 11.01 8.67 -8.51
N PRO A 291 9.96 9.39 -8.05
CA PRO A 291 9.31 9.10 -6.79
C PRO A 291 8.23 8.03 -6.93
N LEU A 292 8.00 7.26 -5.88
CA LEU A 292 6.82 6.40 -5.76
C LEU A 292 5.65 7.20 -5.17
N ASN A 293 4.40 6.85 -5.53
CA ASN A 293 3.17 7.45 -5.03
C ASN A 293 3.00 8.96 -5.33
N GLN A 294 3.55 9.43 -6.41
CA GLN A 294 3.31 10.80 -6.90
C GLN A 294 2.69 10.78 -8.29
N ARG A 295 1.90 11.81 -8.61
CA ARG A 295 1.35 12.00 -9.95
C ARG A 295 2.40 12.62 -10.86
N VAL A 296 2.45 12.17 -12.09
CA VAL A 296 3.33 12.66 -13.14
C VAL A 296 2.52 13.01 -14.38
N ALA A 297 2.84 14.12 -15.04
CA ALA A 297 2.24 14.48 -16.32
C ALA A 297 2.88 13.65 -17.45
N ILE A 298 2.04 13.12 -18.36
CA ILE A 298 2.47 12.28 -19.48
C ILE A 298 2.07 12.95 -20.78
N TYR A 299 3.03 13.07 -21.70
CA TYR A 299 2.85 13.58 -23.05
C TYR A 299 3.28 12.49 -24.04
N ASP A 300 2.32 11.73 -24.54
CA ASP A 300 2.52 10.63 -25.47
C ASP A 300 1.33 10.51 -26.42
N ASP A 301 1.57 10.87 -27.67
CA ASP A 301 0.58 10.86 -28.76
C ASP A 301 0.16 9.44 -29.14
N VAL A 302 1.02 8.42 -28.98
CA VAL A 302 0.69 7.01 -29.24
C VAL A 302 -0.25 6.47 -28.17
N ALA A 303 -0.04 6.88 -26.91
CA ALA A 303 -0.94 6.55 -25.80
C ALA A 303 -2.19 7.42 -25.75
N GLY A 304 -2.29 8.47 -26.60
CA GLY A 304 -3.38 9.45 -26.59
C GLY A 304 -3.37 10.35 -25.35
N LEU A 305 -2.21 10.59 -24.75
CA LEU A 305 -2.03 11.38 -23.53
C LEU A 305 -1.39 12.73 -23.85
N ASP A 306 -2.06 13.81 -23.46
CA ASP A 306 -1.57 15.19 -23.61
C ASP A 306 -1.65 15.90 -22.26
N GLY A 307 -0.61 15.72 -21.43
CA GLY A 307 -0.50 16.32 -20.11
C GLY A 307 -1.40 15.66 -19.05
N ALA A 308 -1.96 14.50 -19.33
CA ALA A 308 -2.75 13.73 -18.35
C ALA A 308 -1.87 13.33 -17.17
N GLU A 309 -2.40 13.47 -15.95
CA GLU A 309 -1.69 13.13 -14.73
C GLU A 309 -2.00 11.68 -14.31
N TRP A 310 -0.96 10.87 -14.21
CA TRP A 310 -1.02 9.47 -13.80
C TRP A 310 -0.18 9.23 -12.55
N LEU A 311 -0.56 8.24 -11.75
CA LEU A 311 0.17 7.86 -10.53
C LEU A 311 1.35 6.96 -10.89
N ILE A 312 2.54 7.31 -10.42
CA ILE A 312 3.69 6.39 -10.44
C ILE A 312 3.49 5.37 -9.32
N CYS A 313 3.14 4.15 -9.71
CA CYS A 313 2.88 3.04 -8.78
C CYS A 313 4.01 2.01 -8.72
N GLY A 314 4.94 2.02 -9.68
CA GLY A 314 6.14 1.22 -9.69
C GLY A 314 7.32 2.00 -10.23
N VAL A 315 8.49 1.83 -9.63
CA VAL A 315 9.77 2.45 -10.02
C VAL A 315 10.85 1.40 -9.91
N LYS A 316 11.33 0.92 -11.04
CA LYS A 316 12.43 -0.01 -11.13
C LYS A 316 13.61 0.67 -11.81
N GLN A 317 14.67 0.91 -11.07
CA GLN A 317 15.89 1.56 -11.54
C GLN A 317 16.95 0.50 -11.80
N THR A 318 17.46 0.47 -13.04
CA THR A 318 18.47 -0.50 -13.46
C THR A 318 19.66 0.21 -14.08
N CYS A 319 20.84 -0.35 -13.83
CA CYS A 319 22.04 -0.08 -14.60
C CYS A 319 22.44 -1.35 -15.31
N ASP A 320 22.67 -1.27 -16.61
CA ASP A 320 23.12 -2.38 -17.44
C ASP A 320 24.22 -1.88 -18.39
N LEU A 321 25.19 -2.77 -18.70
CA LEU A 321 26.29 -2.45 -19.61
C LEU A 321 25.85 -2.15 -21.05
N LYS A 322 24.66 -2.64 -21.45
CA LYS A 322 24.13 -2.46 -22.79
C LYS A 322 23.19 -1.26 -22.90
N GLU A 323 22.28 -1.13 -21.95
CA GLU A 323 21.21 -0.13 -21.96
C GLU A 323 21.60 1.14 -21.18
N GLY A 324 22.64 1.04 -20.32
CA GLY A 324 23.05 2.10 -19.42
C GLY A 324 22.10 2.25 -18.23
N ASP A 325 21.94 3.48 -17.76
CA ASP A 325 21.08 3.81 -16.63
C ASP A 325 19.67 4.08 -17.13
N VAL A 326 18.71 3.25 -16.75
CA VAL A 326 17.31 3.38 -17.14
C VAL A 326 16.38 3.21 -15.94
N THR A 327 15.19 3.77 -16.04
CA THR A 327 14.11 3.59 -15.06
C THR A 327 12.85 3.09 -15.76
N ASP A 328 12.34 1.95 -15.32
CA ASP A 328 11.01 1.46 -15.70
C ASP A 328 9.99 2.03 -14.72
N LEU A 329 9.09 2.86 -15.24
CA LEU A 329 8.00 3.48 -14.50
C LEU A 329 6.70 2.77 -14.82
N THR A 330 6.04 2.18 -13.83
CA THR A 330 4.66 1.72 -13.97
C THR A 330 3.74 2.83 -13.52
N VAL A 331 2.83 3.23 -14.40
CA VAL A 331 1.85 4.30 -14.13
C VAL A 331 0.42 3.77 -14.30
N ARG A 332 -0.46 4.18 -13.38
CA ARG A 332 -1.88 3.84 -13.38
C ARG A 332 -2.72 5.06 -13.00
N PRO A 333 -4.03 5.07 -13.30
CA PRO A 333 -4.93 6.08 -12.73
C PRO A 333 -4.89 6.03 -11.20
N VAL A 334 -5.03 7.19 -10.54
CA VAL A 334 -5.02 7.29 -9.07
C VAL A 334 -6.08 6.40 -8.44
N GLU A 335 -7.22 6.25 -9.13
CA GLU A 335 -8.37 5.44 -8.71
C GLU A 335 -8.04 3.96 -8.51
N ALA A 336 -7.01 3.43 -9.15
CA ALA A 336 -6.54 2.06 -8.95
C ALA A 336 -6.15 1.80 -7.48
N TYR A 337 -5.64 2.81 -6.80
CA TYR A 337 -5.16 2.74 -5.41
C TYR A 337 -6.06 3.52 -4.44
N ASP A 338 -7.27 3.87 -4.87
CA ASP A 338 -8.24 4.47 -3.98
C ASP A 338 -8.68 3.47 -2.90
N THR A 339 -8.81 3.96 -1.68
CA THR A 339 -9.15 3.15 -0.52
C THR A 339 -10.43 3.68 0.11
N ALA A 340 -11.54 2.93 0.02
CA ALA A 340 -12.77 3.28 0.73
C ALA A 340 -12.68 2.85 2.19
N PRO A 341 -13.02 3.72 3.14
CA PRO A 341 -13.10 3.35 4.54
C PRO A 341 -14.27 2.40 4.79
N LEU A 342 -13.98 1.25 5.41
CA LEU A 342 -15.01 0.38 5.95
C LEU A 342 -15.50 1.01 7.26
N LYS A 343 -16.67 1.64 7.26
CA LYS A 343 -17.27 2.22 8.47
C LYS A 343 -17.99 1.12 9.26
N THR A 344 -17.34 0.56 10.25
CA THR A 344 -18.01 -0.23 11.28
C THR A 344 -18.62 0.72 12.32
N LYS A 345 -19.91 1.01 12.19
CA LYS A 345 -20.69 1.63 13.28
C LYS A 345 -21.08 0.54 14.26
N VAL A 346 -20.32 0.36 15.32
CA VAL A 346 -20.82 -0.37 16.49
C VAL A 346 -21.71 0.62 17.28
N LYS A 347 -23.02 0.51 17.13
CA LYS A 347 -23.95 1.15 18.07
C LYS A 347 -23.73 0.52 19.44
N ARG A 348 -23.16 1.26 20.39
CA ARG A 348 -23.25 0.90 21.80
C ARG A 348 -24.72 0.89 22.16
N HIS A 349 -25.26 -0.27 22.52
CA HIS A 349 -26.48 -0.36 23.31
C HIS A 349 -26.12 0.24 24.68
N ASN A 350 -26.57 1.48 24.90
CA ASN A 350 -26.69 2.01 26.26
C ASN A 350 -27.78 1.16 26.94
N TRP A 351 -27.38 0.20 27.72
CA TRP A 351 -28.22 -0.33 28.79
C TRP A 351 -28.35 0.83 29.79
N GLY A 352 -29.25 1.78 29.42
CA GLY A 352 -29.63 2.87 30.32
C GLY A 352 -30.14 2.23 31.60
N ASN A 353 -29.59 2.70 32.70
CA ASN A 353 -30.09 2.56 34.06
C ASN A 353 -31.62 2.51 34.04
N ARG A 354 -32.20 1.33 34.13
CA ARG A 354 -33.61 1.18 34.56
C ARG A 354 -33.59 1.60 36.01
N GLY A 355 -33.82 2.91 36.23
CA GLY A 355 -34.14 3.44 37.54
C GLY A 355 -35.26 2.60 38.11
N ASN A 356 -34.99 2.10 39.29
CA ASN A 356 -35.90 1.41 40.16
C ASN A 356 -37.03 2.38 40.56
N THR A 357 -38.11 2.44 39.77
CA THR A 357 -39.38 3.05 40.19
C THR A 357 -40.34 1.92 40.50
N THR A 358 -40.19 1.33 41.66
CA THR A 358 -41.26 0.54 42.31
C THR A 358 -42.36 1.53 42.77
N ASN A 359 -43.22 1.93 41.84
CA ASN A 359 -44.54 2.39 42.18
C ASN A 359 -45.49 1.22 42.10
N HIS A 360 -45.66 0.53 43.18
CA HIS A 360 -46.79 -0.37 43.39
C HIS A 360 -48.02 0.53 43.67
N PRO A 361 -49.09 0.46 42.89
CA PRO A 361 -50.40 1.01 43.33
C PRO A 361 -50.96 0.11 44.44
N ARG A 362 -51.17 0.68 45.63
CA ARG A 362 -51.92 0.05 46.72
C ARG A 362 -53.31 -0.29 46.23
N GLY A 363 -53.63 -1.58 46.30
CA GLY A 363 -54.99 -2.08 46.14
C GLY A 363 -55.90 -1.66 47.28
N PRO A 364 -57.22 -1.49 47.08
CA PRO A 364 -58.14 -0.87 48.01
C PRO A 364 -58.67 -1.85 49.07
N ASN A 365 -57.92 -2.75 49.68
CA ASN A 365 -58.39 -3.68 50.70
C ASN A 365 -57.30 -3.99 51.74
N ASP A 366 -56.96 -3.02 52.60
CA ASP A 366 -56.40 -3.30 53.89
C ASP A 366 -57.11 -2.42 54.91
N LYS A 367 -58.28 -2.94 55.36
CA LYS A 367 -58.94 -2.44 56.59
C LYS A 367 -58.35 -3.18 57.77
N ALA A 368 -57.91 -2.35 58.69
CA ALA A 368 -57.85 -2.49 60.15
C ALA A 368 -58.19 -3.87 60.75
N GLY A 369 -57.29 -4.39 61.54
CA GLY A 369 -57.48 -5.34 62.62
C GLY A 369 -56.63 -4.90 63.79
N GLY A 370 -57.29 -4.25 64.76
CA GLY A 370 -56.68 -3.85 66.01
C GLY A 370 -56.56 -5.00 66.98
N GLY A 371 -55.68 -4.86 67.96
CA GLY A 371 -55.47 -5.71 69.09
C GLY A 371 -54.14 -5.39 69.74
#